data_6a28e5147dea805607f16dd54bfabbe4
#
_entry.id   6a28e5147dea805607f16dd54bfabbe4
#
_cell.length_a   1.000
_cell.length_b   1.000
_cell.length_c   1.000
_cell.angle_alpha   90.00
_cell.angle_beta   90.00
_cell.angle_gamma   90.00
#
_symmetry.space_group_name_H-M   'P 1'
#
loop_
_entity.id
_entity.type
_entity.pdbx_description
1 polymer ?
#
loop_
_entity_poly.entity_id
_entity_poly.type
_entity_poly.pdbx_seq_one_letter_code
_entity_poly.pdbx_strand_id
1 'polypeptide(L)'
;MQRHIQVAAVVLGLAFVIAGGRPALSADSKSTVEEIRKELMQLPYYGVFDYLAFSYDKGAVTLVGYAYHPGLKQDAVRAVKRAPGVDQVIDKIEELPVSQFDDELRWRTYYAIYRDPFLSRYAPGGGLLWGHRHPFSTGFHSFGGTRFPGMEPLGDFPIHIIVKGGKITLLGVVDNESDKTVAGMRAREVPGALGVENELVVEKPEAKSSTKK
;
A
#
# COMPACT_ATOMS: atom_id res chain seq x y z
N MET A 1 22.87 27.70 6.66
CA MET A 1 21.66 28.03 5.90
C MET A 1 20.93 26.72 5.57
N GLN A 2 20.09 26.26 6.47
CA GLN A 2 19.33 25.01 6.30
C GLN A 2 18.02 25.33 5.58
N ARG A 3 17.93 24.94 4.31
CA ARG A 3 16.69 25.10 3.54
C ARG A 3 15.75 23.97 3.96
N HIS A 4 14.71 24.32 4.69
CA HIS A 4 13.60 23.40 4.99
C HIS A 4 12.86 23.08 3.69
N ILE A 5 13.06 21.87 3.17
CA ILE A 5 12.30 21.31 2.06
C ILE A 5 10.97 20.86 2.66
N GLN A 6 9.90 21.60 2.38
CA GLN A 6 8.55 21.20 2.75
C GLN A 6 8.05 20.20 1.69
N VAL A 7 7.97 18.96 2.07
CA VAL A 7 7.52 17.85 1.21
C VAL A 7 6.06 17.59 1.52
N ALA A 8 5.19 17.82 0.54
CA ALA A 8 3.82 17.37 0.60
C ALA A 8 3.80 15.89 0.15
N ALA A 9 3.83 14.96 1.10
CA ALA A 9 3.71 13.55 0.81
C ALA A 9 2.23 13.18 0.66
N VAL A 10 1.84 12.69 -0.52
CA VAL A 10 0.54 12.07 -0.75
C VAL A 10 0.81 10.61 -1.05
N VAL A 11 0.33 9.76 -0.20
CA VAL A 11 0.49 8.32 -0.23
C VAL A 11 -0.76 7.71 -0.84
N LEU A 12 -0.62 6.74 -1.72
CA LEU A 12 -1.71 5.80 -2.03
C LEU A 12 -2.05 5.08 -0.72
N GLY A 13 -3.00 5.63 0.02
CA GLY A 13 -3.42 5.09 1.30
C GLY A 13 -2.66 5.57 2.54
N LEU A 14 -1.69 6.51 2.49
CA LEU A 14 -1.01 6.98 3.69
C LEU A 14 -0.76 8.50 3.71
N ALA A 15 -1.15 9.15 4.79
CA ALA A 15 -0.71 10.49 5.13
C ALA A 15 0.53 10.38 6.04
N PHE A 16 1.71 10.64 5.53
CA PHE A 16 2.91 10.81 6.36
C PHE A 16 2.84 12.19 7.02
N VAL A 17 2.51 12.22 8.30
CA VAL A 17 2.44 13.47 9.07
C VAL A 17 3.84 13.81 9.56
N ILE A 18 4.52 14.71 8.86
CA ILE A 18 5.61 15.46 9.47
C ILE A 18 4.96 16.66 10.19
N ALA A 19 5.16 16.76 11.50
CA ALA A 19 4.72 17.87 12.32
C ALA A 19 5.42 19.16 11.89
N GLY A 20 4.75 19.96 11.06
CA GLY A 20 5.16 21.28 10.60
C GLY A 20 4.08 21.79 9.67
N GLY A 21 3.59 23.01 9.90
CA GLY A 21 2.43 23.62 9.25
C GLY A 21 2.30 23.29 7.76
N ARG A 22 1.14 22.77 7.37
CA ARG A 22 0.80 22.43 5.99
C ARG A 22 0.71 23.72 5.16
N PRO A 23 1.59 23.96 4.17
CA PRO A 23 1.29 24.96 3.17
C PRO A 23 0.05 24.51 2.39
N ALA A 24 -0.91 25.39 2.22
CA ALA A 24 -2.04 25.14 1.34
C ALA A 24 -1.49 24.94 -0.09
N LEU A 25 -1.70 23.75 -0.66
CA LEU A 25 -1.37 23.50 -2.06
C LEU A 25 -2.22 24.42 -2.95
N SER A 26 -1.61 24.98 -4.00
CA SER A 26 -2.35 25.72 -5.02
C SER A 26 -3.36 24.80 -5.71
N ALA A 27 -4.39 25.35 -6.37
CA ALA A 27 -5.38 24.56 -7.09
C ALA A 27 -4.72 23.66 -8.15
N ASP A 28 -3.73 24.17 -8.87
CA ASP A 28 -2.97 23.42 -9.88
C ASP A 28 -2.19 22.24 -9.26
N SER A 29 -1.57 22.46 -8.09
CA SER A 29 -0.84 21.40 -7.39
C SER A 29 -1.77 20.27 -6.91
N LYS A 30 -3.00 20.62 -6.48
CA LYS A 30 -4.00 19.61 -6.09
C LYS A 30 -4.43 18.78 -7.29
N SER A 31 -4.68 19.40 -8.42
CA SER A 31 -5.05 18.72 -9.68
C SER A 31 -3.95 17.75 -10.12
N THR A 32 -2.68 18.18 -10.08
CA THR A 32 -1.52 17.34 -10.42
C THR A 32 -1.41 16.13 -9.47
N VAL A 33 -1.57 16.34 -8.17
CA VAL A 33 -1.51 15.27 -7.16
C VAL A 33 -2.61 14.22 -7.40
N GLU A 34 -3.83 14.66 -7.70
CA GLU A 34 -4.93 13.72 -8.00
C GLU A 34 -4.69 12.94 -9.29
N GLU A 35 -4.13 13.57 -10.33
CA GLU A 35 -3.82 12.88 -11.57
C GLU A 35 -2.68 11.86 -11.38
N ILE A 36 -1.62 12.20 -10.62
CA ILE A 36 -0.56 11.25 -10.26
C ILE A 36 -1.15 10.05 -9.52
N ARG A 37 -2.03 10.29 -8.54
CA ARG A 37 -2.70 9.22 -7.79
C ARG A 37 -3.47 8.29 -8.72
N LYS A 38 -4.29 8.85 -9.59
CA LYS A 38 -5.09 8.12 -10.56
C LYS A 38 -4.23 7.25 -11.49
N GLU A 39 -3.14 7.81 -12.02
CA GLU A 39 -2.19 7.07 -12.86
C GLU A 39 -1.56 5.89 -12.11
N LEU A 40 -1.18 6.07 -10.85
CA LEU A 40 -0.60 5.00 -10.03
C LEU A 40 -1.63 3.92 -9.67
N MET A 41 -2.89 4.31 -9.39
CA MET A 41 -3.96 3.34 -9.08
C MET A 41 -4.39 2.50 -10.30
N GLN A 42 -4.09 2.94 -11.52
CA GLN A 42 -4.40 2.23 -12.76
C GLN A 42 -3.27 1.31 -13.22
N LEU A 43 -2.19 1.21 -12.45
CA LEU A 43 -1.06 0.36 -12.82
C LEU A 43 -1.50 -1.12 -12.86
N PRO A 44 -1.21 -1.82 -13.96
CA PRO A 44 -1.39 -3.25 -14.02
C PRO A 44 -0.47 -3.91 -12.97
N TYR A 45 -0.94 -4.96 -12.35
CA TYR A 45 -0.18 -5.74 -11.37
C TYR A 45 0.13 -5.07 -10.04
N TYR A 46 -0.37 -3.85 -9.78
CA TYR A 46 -0.33 -3.29 -8.43
C TYR A 46 -1.27 -4.07 -7.51
N GLY A 47 -0.77 -4.49 -6.35
CA GLY A 47 -1.51 -5.35 -5.46
C GLY A 47 -1.08 -5.28 -3.99
N VAL A 48 -1.54 -6.24 -3.22
CA VAL A 48 -1.33 -6.30 -1.78
C VAL A 48 0.13 -6.44 -1.36
N PHE A 49 0.98 -7.01 -2.23
CA PHE A 49 2.41 -7.23 -1.96
C PHE A 49 3.32 -6.11 -2.49
N ASP A 50 2.71 -5.09 -3.07
CA ASP A 50 3.37 -3.86 -3.50
C ASP A 50 2.98 -2.72 -2.58
N TYR A 51 3.77 -1.66 -2.56
CA TYR A 51 3.42 -0.42 -1.90
C TYR A 51 4.08 0.75 -2.61
N LEU A 52 3.28 1.69 -3.08
CA LEU A 52 3.76 2.89 -3.74
C LEU A 52 3.27 4.14 -3.02
N ALA A 53 4.20 5.06 -2.80
CA ALA A 53 3.92 6.37 -2.23
C ALA A 53 4.68 7.43 -3.01
N PHE A 54 4.20 8.66 -2.97
CA PHE A 54 4.87 9.77 -3.62
C PHE A 54 4.79 11.06 -2.82
N SER A 55 5.74 11.93 -3.08
CA SER A 55 5.69 13.34 -2.69
C SER A 55 5.78 14.21 -3.93
N TYR A 56 5.06 15.34 -3.93
CA TYR A 56 5.08 16.33 -5.00
C TYR A 56 5.54 17.68 -4.46
N ASP A 57 6.53 18.26 -5.10
CA ASP A 57 6.99 19.62 -4.82
C ASP A 57 7.36 20.34 -6.12
N LYS A 58 6.55 21.35 -6.51
CA LYS A 58 6.82 22.25 -7.65
C LYS A 58 7.27 21.55 -8.93
N GLY A 59 6.52 20.55 -9.37
CA GLY A 59 6.82 19.79 -10.58
C GLY A 59 7.75 18.58 -10.36
N ALA A 60 8.40 18.47 -9.22
CA ALA A 60 9.21 17.31 -8.87
C ALA A 60 8.41 16.29 -8.09
N VAL A 61 8.38 15.05 -8.58
CA VAL A 61 7.76 13.90 -7.90
C VAL A 61 8.84 12.96 -7.41
N THR A 62 8.82 12.63 -6.12
CA THR A 62 9.64 11.56 -5.56
C THR A 62 8.75 10.35 -5.30
N LEU A 63 9.02 9.25 -6.00
CA LEU A 63 8.38 7.96 -5.78
C LEU A 63 9.17 7.14 -4.77
N VAL A 64 8.48 6.56 -3.80
CA VAL A 64 9.06 5.66 -2.79
C VAL A 64 8.17 4.44 -2.62
N GLY A 65 8.69 3.38 -2.05
CA GLY A 65 7.94 2.17 -1.70
C GLY A 65 8.60 0.91 -2.18
N TYR A 66 7.79 -0.13 -2.38
CA TYR A 66 8.26 -1.48 -2.69
C TYR A 66 7.48 -2.05 -3.87
N ALA A 67 8.19 -2.62 -4.82
CA ALA A 67 7.63 -3.33 -5.96
C ALA A 67 7.96 -4.82 -5.86
N TYR A 68 6.95 -5.64 -5.70
CA TYR A 68 7.06 -7.09 -5.75
C TYR A 68 6.98 -7.60 -7.18
N HIS A 69 6.08 -6.99 -7.96
CA HIS A 69 5.87 -7.41 -9.34
C HIS A 69 6.97 -6.88 -10.26
N PRO A 70 7.61 -7.75 -11.09
CA PRO A 70 8.59 -7.30 -12.07
C PRO A 70 8.01 -6.25 -13.03
N GLY A 71 8.73 -5.13 -13.21
CA GLY A 71 8.32 -4.05 -14.10
C GLY A 71 7.42 -2.99 -13.47
N LEU A 72 6.79 -3.23 -12.31
CA LEU A 72 5.92 -2.25 -11.66
C LEU A 72 6.63 -0.93 -11.36
N LYS A 73 7.88 -0.99 -10.92
CA LYS A 73 8.72 0.20 -10.69
C LYS A 73 8.84 1.06 -11.96
N GLN A 74 9.17 0.45 -13.09
CA GLN A 74 9.32 1.16 -14.36
C GLN A 74 7.97 1.69 -14.87
N ASP A 75 6.90 0.94 -14.65
CA ASP A 75 5.54 1.35 -15.03
C ASP A 75 5.09 2.55 -14.20
N ALA A 76 5.34 2.55 -12.88
CA ALA A 76 5.06 3.67 -12.00
C ALA A 76 5.78 4.95 -12.44
N VAL A 77 7.09 4.86 -12.72
CA VAL A 77 7.87 6.00 -13.21
C VAL A 77 7.33 6.51 -14.55
N ARG A 78 6.96 5.62 -15.48
CA ARG A 78 6.39 6.00 -16.78
C ARG A 78 5.01 6.65 -16.63
N ALA A 79 4.18 6.12 -15.74
CA ALA A 79 2.85 6.65 -15.48
C ALA A 79 2.94 8.08 -14.92
N VAL A 80 3.75 8.28 -13.89
CA VAL A 80 3.91 9.59 -13.25
C VAL A 80 4.51 10.63 -14.20
N LYS A 81 5.43 10.24 -15.07
CA LYS A 81 6.02 11.16 -16.08
C LYS A 81 4.99 11.68 -17.09
N ARG A 82 3.86 11.00 -17.28
CA ARG A 82 2.78 11.45 -18.18
C ARG A 82 1.80 12.40 -17.52
N ALA A 83 1.80 12.49 -16.21
CA ALA A 83 0.87 13.34 -15.48
C ALA A 83 1.15 14.83 -15.73
N PRO A 84 0.13 15.64 -16.00
CA PRO A 84 0.30 17.07 -16.19
C PRO A 84 0.91 17.75 -14.97
N GLY A 85 1.84 18.68 -15.19
CA GLY A 85 2.51 19.41 -14.10
C GLY A 85 3.64 18.64 -13.41
N VAL A 86 4.10 17.52 -14.00
CA VAL A 86 5.28 16.78 -13.57
C VAL A 86 6.44 17.08 -14.50
N ASP A 87 7.48 17.73 -13.98
CA ASP A 87 8.70 18.09 -14.70
C ASP A 87 9.81 17.06 -14.45
N GLN A 88 9.88 16.51 -13.23
CA GLN A 88 10.92 15.57 -12.82
C GLN A 88 10.35 14.44 -11.97
N VAL A 89 10.82 13.21 -12.19
CA VAL A 89 10.53 12.05 -11.34
C VAL A 89 11.83 11.51 -10.74
N ILE A 90 11.87 11.46 -9.42
CA ILE A 90 12.95 10.86 -8.61
C ILE A 90 12.46 9.51 -8.14
N ASP A 91 13.06 8.45 -8.66
CA ASP A 91 12.69 7.08 -8.33
C ASP A 91 13.51 6.57 -7.13
N LYS A 92 12.80 6.20 -6.06
CA LYS A 92 13.32 5.54 -4.86
C LYS A 92 12.50 4.29 -4.52
N ILE A 93 11.80 3.72 -5.50
CA ILE A 93 11.09 2.46 -5.32
C ILE A 93 12.12 1.33 -5.23
N GLU A 94 11.99 0.50 -4.22
CA GLU A 94 12.80 -0.70 -4.05
C GLU A 94 12.10 -1.90 -4.68
N GLU A 95 12.80 -2.62 -5.57
CA GLU A 95 12.33 -3.90 -6.09
C GLU A 95 12.62 -5.00 -5.07
N LEU A 96 11.61 -5.76 -4.70
CA LEU A 96 11.76 -6.85 -3.75
C LEU A 96 12.47 -8.04 -4.41
N PRO A 97 13.45 -8.66 -3.73
CA PRO A 97 14.16 -9.79 -4.29
C PRO A 97 13.24 -11.00 -4.47
N VAL A 98 13.50 -11.80 -5.50
CA VAL A 98 12.82 -13.08 -5.69
C VAL A 98 13.28 -14.05 -4.60
N SER A 99 12.36 -14.50 -3.76
CA SER A 99 12.63 -15.40 -2.64
C SER A 99 11.41 -16.27 -2.38
N GLN A 100 11.56 -17.57 -2.57
CA GLN A 100 10.47 -18.53 -2.31
C GLN A 100 10.01 -18.49 -0.85
N PHE A 101 10.93 -18.33 0.08
CA PHE A 101 10.62 -18.21 1.50
C PHE A 101 9.80 -16.95 1.81
N ASP A 102 10.22 -15.79 1.29
CA ASP A 102 9.50 -14.54 1.49
C ASP A 102 8.11 -14.58 0.84
N ASP A 103 7.99 -15.29 -0.26
CA ASP A 103 6.71 -15.44 -0.95
C ASP A 103 5.72 -16.33 -0.18
N GLU A 104 6.18 -17.44 0.38
CA GLU A 104 5.35 -18.21 1.28
C GLU A 104 4.90 -17.37 2.48
N LEU A 105 5.79 -16.56 3.00
CA LEU A 105 5.51 -15.68 4.14
C LEU A 105 4.50 -14.58 3.77
N ARG A 106 4.59 -13.99 2.55
CA ARG A 106 3.59 -13.06 2.00
C ARG A 106 2.20 -13.66 2.02
N TRP A 107 2.05 -14.87 1.45
CA TRP A 107 0.77 -15.54 1.39
C TRP A 107 0.22 -15.94 2.76
N ARG A 108 1.05 -16.47 3.64
CA ARG A 108 0.65 -16.79 5.02
C ARG A 108 0.16 -15.54 5.75
N THR A 109 0.87 -14.43 5.60
CA THR A 109 0.49 -13.14 6.20
C THR A 109 -0.81 -12.60 5.60
N TYR A 110 -0.98 -12.71 4.27
CA TYR A 110 -2.21 -12.33 3.60
C TYR A 110 -3.42 -13.08 4.18
N TYR A 111 -3.31 -14.39 4.32
CA TYR A 111 -4.39 -15.17 4.92
C TYR A 111 -4.61 -14.86 6.38
N ALA A 112 -3.56 -14.63 7.16
CA ALA A 112 -3.68 -14.29 8.58
C ALA A 112 -4.42 -12.95 8.80
N ILE A 113 -4.20 -11.98 7.92
CA ILE A 113 -4.84 -10.67 7.99
C ILE A 113 -6.24 -10.71 7.37
N TYR A 114 -6.36 -11.07 6.11
CA TYR A 114 -7.61 -10.91 5.37
C TYR A 114 -8.67 -11.99 5.64
N ARG A 115 -8.33 -13.06 6.39
CA ARG A 115 -9.30 -14.02 6.95
C ARG A 115 -9.70 -13.69 8.39
N ASP A 116 -9.06 -12.73 9.03
CA ASP A 116 -9.47 -12.27 10.35
C ASP A 116 -10.85 -11.62 10.28
N PRO A 117 -11.80 -11.96 11.17
CA PRO A 117 -13.16 -11.41 11.14
C PRO A 117 -13.23 -9.87 11.23
N PHE A 118 -12.28 -9.25 11.94
CA PHE A 118 -12.23 -7.79 12.09
C PHE A 118 -11.58 -7.10 10.89
N LEU A 119 -10.58 -7.74 10.26
CA LEU A 119 -9.80 -7.16 9.18
C LEU A 119 -10.31 -7.52 7.78
N SER A 120 -11.17 -8.51 7.66
CA SER A 120 -11.73 -8.96 6.37
C SER A 120 -12.46 -7.85 5.61
N ARG A 121 -12.93 -6.81 6.28
CA ARG A 121 -13.55 -5.63 5.65
C ARG A 121 -12.57 -4.82 4.79
N TYR A 122 -11.27 -4.94 5.03
CA TYR A 122 -10.22 -4.32 4.24
C TYR A 122 -9.89 -5.10 2.96
N ALA A 123 -10.51 -6.27 2.76
CA ALA A 123 -10.37 -6.98 1.49
C ALA A 123 -11.14 -6.26 0.37
N PRO A 124 -10.61 -6.17 -0.85
CA PRO A 124 -11.32 -5.61 -1.98
C PRO A 124 -12.67 -6.29 -2.17
N GLY A 125 -13.74 -5.49 -2.30
CA GLY A 125 -15.11 -6.01 -2.40
C GLY A 125 -15.83 -6.18 -1.06
N GLY A 126 -15.27 -5.64 0.06
CA GLY A 126 -15.98 -5.49 1.33
C GLY A 126 -16.30 -6.79 2.04
N GLY A 127 -15.39 -7.75 2.09
CA GLY A 127 -15.54 -8.97 2.90
C GLY A 127 -16.62 -9.96 2.45
N LEU A 128 -17.51 -9.58 1.54
CA LEU A 128 -18.59 -10.44 1.02
C LEU A 128 -18.10 -11.55 0.05
N LEU A 129 -16.84 -11.52 -0.37
CA LEU A 129 -16.28 -12.51 -1.29
C LEU A 129 -16.04 -13.89 -0.64
N TRP A 130 -16.14 -14.00 0.67
CA TRP A 130 -16.02 -15.27 1.38
C TRP A 130 -17.31 -16.12 1.36
N GLY A 131 -18.47 -15.52 1.03
CA GLY A 131 -19.75 -16.21 0.90
C GLY A 131 -20.04 -16.75 -0.49
N HIS A 132 -19.38 -16.27 -1.52
CA HIS A 132 -19.53 -16.79 -2.88
C HIS A 132 -18.28 -17.59 -3.24
N ARG A 133 -18.50 -18.90 -3.44
CA ARG A 133 -17.55 -19.88 -3.95
C ARG A 133 -16.65 -19.26 -5.03
N HIS A 134 -15.51 -18.69 -4.65
CA HIS A 134 -14.42 -18.58 -5.59
C HIS A 134 -14.00 -20.01 -5.93
N PRO A 135 -13.96 -20.41 -7.21
CA PRO A 135 -13.50 -21.73 -7.59
C PRO A 135 -12.07 -22.05 -7.11
N PHE A 136 -11.36 -21.03 -6.62
CA PHE A 136 -10.01 -21.15 -6.07
C PHE A 136 -9.95 -21.40 -4.56
N SER A 137 -11.05 -21.28 -3.79
CA SER A 137 -11.00 -21.48 -2.34
C SER A 137 -10.89 -22.97 -1.92
N THR A 138 -11.24 -23.88 -2.80
CA THR A 138 -11.21 -25.34 -2.53
C THR A 138 -9.94 -26.03 -2.96
N GLY A 139 -9.11 -25.41 -3.80
CA GLY A 139 -7.88 -26.03 -4.33
C GLY A 139 -6.59 -25.74 -3.55
N PHE A 140 -6.58 -24.65 -2.77
CA PHE A 140 -5.34 -24.16 -2.15
C PHE A 140 -4.86 -24.97 -0.93
N HIS A 141 -5.72 -25.77 -0.32
CA HIS A 141 -5.33 -26.65 0.79
C HIS A 141 -4.63 -27.94 0.36
N SER A 142 -4.67 -28.28 -0.94
CA SER A 142 -4.16 -29.56 -1.44
C SER A 142 -2.86 -29.48 -2.26
N PHE A 143 -2.45 -28.29 -2.67
CA PHE A 143 -1.21 -28.15 -3.42
C PHE A 143 -0.16 -27.48 -2.52
N GLY A 144 0.74 -28.30 -2.00
CA GLY A 144 1.89 -27.85 -1.25
C GLY A 144 2.67 -26.79 -2.03
N GLY A 145 2.52 -25.53 -1.66
CA GLY A 145 3.43 -24.45 -1.97
C GLY A 145 3.73 -24.11 -3.43
N THR A 146 3.00 -24.63 -4.41
CA THR A 146 3.21 -24.25 -5.81
C THR A 146 2.55 -22.91 -6.09
N ARG A 147 3.40 -21.88 -6.20
CA ARG A 147 3.03 -20.58 -6.72
C ARG A 147 2.55 -20.69 -8.14
N PHE A 148 1.44 -20.06 -8.42
CA PHE A 148 1.10 -19.69 -9.79
C PHE A 148 1.45 -18.19 -9.91
N PRO A 149 2.54 -17.82 -10.60
CA PRO A 149 2.82 -16.44 -10.92
C PRO A 149 1.60 -15.82 -11.62
N GLY A 150 1.19 -14.62 -11.17
CA GLY A 150 0.01 -13.95 -11.72
C GLY A 150 -1.31 -14.25 -11.01
N MET A 151 -1.29 -14.92 -9.86
CA MET A 151 -2.47 -15.11 -9.00
C MET A 151 -2.43 -14.26 -7.73
N GLU A 152 -1.49 -13.34 -7.66
CA GLU A 152 -1.38 -12.40 -6.55
C GLU A 152 -2.64 -11.53 -6.47
N PRO A 153 -3.12 -11.20 -5.25
CA PRO A 153 -4.26 -10.32 -5.08
C PRO A 153 -3.93 -8.90 -5.60
N LEU A 154 -4.52 -8.56 -6.74
CA LEU A 154 -4.35 -7.26 -7.38
C LEU A 154 -5.45 -6.29 -6.98
N GLY A 155 -5.14 -5.00 -7.02
CA GLY A 155 -6.06 -3.92 -6.72
C GLY A 155 -5.64 -3.08 -5.53
N ASP A 156 -6.51 -2.15 -5.14
CA ASP A 156 -6.28 -1.24 -4.02
C ASP A 156 -6.58 -1.95 -2.70
N PHE A 157 -5.53 -2.18 -1.93
CA PHE A 157 -5.59 -2.80 -0.61
C PHE A 157 -5.23 -1.76 0.45
N PRO A 158 -6.10 -1.50 1.45
CA PRO A 158 -5.77 -0.60 2.56
C PRO A 158 -4.61 -1.09 3.43
N ILE A 159 -4.34 -2.39 3.46
CA ILE A 159 -3.23 -2.99 4.20
C ILE A 159 -2.32 -3.71 3.19
N HIS A 160 -1.12 -3.21 2.99
CA HIS A 160 -0.09 -3.83 2.16
C HIS A 160 0.85 -4.69 3.01
N ILE A 161 1.33 -5.77 2.42
CA ILE A 161 2.17 -6.77 3.09
C ILE A 161 3.51 -6.86 2.35
N ILE A 162 4.51 -6.23 2.89
CA ILE A 162 5.86 -6.25 2.34
C ILE A 162 6.68 -7.27 3.12
N VAL A 163 7.33 -8.19 2.40
CA VAL A 163 8.22 -9.17 3.03
C VAL A 163 9.58 -9.13 2.34
N LYS A 164 10.62 -8.99 3.15
CA LYS A 164 12.00 -8.98 2.70
C LYS A 164 12.90 -9.65 3.73
N GLY A 165 13.60 -10.71 3.31
CA GLY A 165 14.49 -11.48 4.17
C GLY A 165 13.80 -12.04 5.42
N GLY A 166 12.57 -12.53 5.30
CA GLY A 166 11.80 -13.07 6.40
C GLY A 166 11.16 -12.04 7.34
N LYS A 167 11.37 -10.75 7.11
CA LYS A 167 10.77 -9.67 7.88
C LYS A 167 9.50 -9.18 7.19
N ILE A 168 8.40 -9.09 7.94
CA ILE A 168 7.12 -8.58 7.49
C ILE A 168 7.01 -7.10 7.86
N THR A 169 6.66 -6.25 6.90
CA THR A 169 6.28 -4.86 7.14
C THR A 169 4.85 -4.66 6.66
N LEU A 170 3.98 -4.18 7.54
CA LEU A 170 2.61 -3.79 7.21
C LEU A 170 2.58 -2.30 6.95
N LEU A 171 2.12 -1.91 5.77
CA LEU A 171 1.99 -0.53 5.32
C LEU A 171 0.55 -0.26 4.90
N GLY A 172 0.10 0.99 5.01
CA GLY A 172 -1.24 1.36 4.57
C GLY A 172 -2.04 2.12 5.63
N VAL A 173 -3.35 2.18 5.44
CA VAL A 173 -4.27 2.94 6.30
C VAL A 173 -5.36 2.04 6.82
N VAL A 174 -5.67 2.19 8.11
CA VAL A 174 -6.76 1.49 8.78
C VAL A 174 -7.65 2.49 9.52
N ASP A 175 -8.90 2.11 9.80
CA ASP A 175 -9.90 3.01 10.36
C ASP A 175 -9.59 3.40 11.83
N ASN A 176 -8.96 2.51 12.59
CA ASN A 176 -8.74 2.72 14.03
C ASN A 176 -7.52 1.97 14.57
N GLU A 177 -7.12 2.33 15.80
CA GLU A 177 -5.97 1.73 16.50
C GLU A 177 -6.16 0.25 16.84
N SER A 178 -7.41 -0.19 17.03
CA SER A 178 -7.70 -1.61 17.29
C SER A 178 -7.36 -2.46 16.07
N ASP A 179 -7.72 -2.01 14.87
CA ASP A 179 -7.41 -2.71 13.63
C ASP A 179 -5.91 -2.76 13.37
N LYS A 180 -5.22 -1.64 13.60
CA LYS A 180 -3.76 -1.60 13.54
C LYS A 180 -3.14 -2.63 14.48
N THR A 181 -3.63 -2.69 15.71
CA THR A 181 -3.15 -3.63 16.72
C THR A 181 -3.41 -5.07 16.30
N VAL A 182 -4.64 -5.39 15.86
CA VAL A 182 -5.01 -6.74 15.41
C VAL A 182 -4.17 -7.16 14.20
N ALA A 183 -3.97 -6.29 13.22
CA ALA A 183 -3.13 -6.59 12.05
C ALA A 183 -1.69 -6.95 12.47
N GLY A 184 -1.10 -6.17 13.38
CA GLY A 184 0.21 -6.46 13.93
C GLY A 184 0.29 -7.77 14.71
N MET A 185 -0.75 -8.11 15.47
CA MET A 185 -0.84 -9.39 16.19
C MET A 185 -0.88 -10.56 15.20
N ARG A 186 -1.78 -10.50 14.20
CA ARG A 186 -1.92 -11.55 13.18
C ARG A 186 -0.63 -11.77 12.39
N ALA A 187 0.07 -10.69 12.05
CA ALA A 187 1.36 -10.81 11.36
C ALA A 187 2.43 -11.49 12.23
N ARG A 188 2.47 -11.22 13.55
CA ARG A 188 3.42 -11.86 14.48
C ARG A 188 3.13 -13.34 14.71
N GLU A 189 1.88 -13.76 14.56
CA GLU A 189 1.47 -15.17 14.68
C GLU A 189 1.83 -16.02 13.45
N VAL A 190 2.30 -15.39 12.36
CA VAL A 190 2.65 -16.12 11.14
C VAL A 190 3.92 -16.94 11.33
N PRO A 191 3.86 -18.27 11.16
CA PRO A 191 5.03 -19.12 11.29
C PRO A 191 6.09 -18.79 10.22
N GLY A 192 7.33 -18.64 10.66
CA GLY A 192 8.46 -18.32 9.79
C GLY A 192 8.80 -16.83 9.72
N ALA A 193 8.01 -15.94 10.32
CA ALA A 193 8.35 -14.54 10.42
C ALA A 193 9.56 -14.34 11.34
N LEU A 194 10.62 -13.70 10.84
CA LEU A 194 11.80 -13.33 11.61
C LEU A 194 11.64 -12.00 12.34
N GLY A 195 10.66 -11.19 11.93
CA GLY A 195 10.31 -9.93 12.54
C GLY A 195 9.08 -9.31 11.89
N VAL A 196 8.38 -8.44 12.63
CA VAL A 196 7.20 -7.72 12.14
C VAL A 196 7.32 -6.26 12.50
N GLU A 197 7.24 -5.40 11.50
CA GLU A 197 7.07 -3.95 11.62
C GLU A 197 5.65 -3.58 11.21
N ASN A 198 4.96 -2.87 12.09
CA ASN A 198 3.59 -2.41 11.84
C ASN A 198 3.58 -0.89 11.68
N GLU A 199 3.70 -0.45 10.45
CA GLU A 199 3.72 0.95 10.05
C GLU A 199 2.35 1.44 9.51
N LEU A 200 1.28 0.70 9.81
CA LEU A 200 -0.08 1.13 9.48
C LEU A 200 -0.39 2.47 10.14
N VAL A 201 -1.02 3.35 9.39
CA VAL A 201 -1.49 4.65 9.87
C VAL A 201 -2.99 4.56 10.12
N VAL A 202 -3.44 5.15 11.22
CA VAL A 202 -4.86 5.26 11.51
C VAL A 202 -5.41 6.52 10.85
N GLU A 203 -6.50 6.34 10.09
CA GLU A 203 -7.22 7.45 9.48
C GLU A 203 -7.76 8.38 10.57
N LYS A 204 -7.36 9.65 10.52
CA LYS A 204 -7.96 10.65 11.42
C LYS A 204 -9.33 11.02 10.88
N PRO A 205 -10.41 10.88 11.68
CA PRO A 205 -11.72 11.35 11.26
C PRO A 205 -11.62 12.83 10.86
N GLU A 206 -11.98 13.14 9.64
CA GLU A 206 -12.18 14.54 9.28
C GLU A 206 -13.25 15.11 10.20
N ALA A 207 -12.90 16.16 10.93
CA ALA A 207 -13.87 16.89 11.74
C ALA A 207 -14.97 17.39 10.79
N LYS A 208 -16.13 16.72 10.82
CA LYS A 208 -17.30 17.17 10.06
C LYS A 208 -17.55 18.61 10.49
N SER A 209 -17.31 19.56 9.59
CA SER A 209 -17.73 20.92 9.78
C SER A 209 -19.23 20.90 9.95
N SER A 210 -19.69 21.03 11.19
CA SER A 210 -21.12 21.19 11.49
C SER A 210 -21.55 22.54 10.94
N THR A 211 -22.00 22.58 9.70
CA THR A 211 -22.78 23.70 9.20
C THR A 211 -24.12 23.64 9.90
N LYS A 212 -24.20 24.27 11.05
CA LYS A 212 -25.48 24.61 11.69
C LYS A 212 -26.18 25.60 10.79
N LYS A 213 -27.30 25.18 10.25
CA LYS A 213 -28.27 26.02 9.59
C LYS A 213 -29.20 26.61 10.65
#